data_ccc695f1c68bc2c857e28219fcb1b222
#
_entry.id   ccc695f1c68bc2c857e28219fcb1b222
#
_cell.length_a   1.000
_cell.length_b   1.000
_cell.length_c   1.000
_cell.angle_alpha   90.00
_cell.angle_beta   90.00
_cell.angle_gamma   90.00
#
_symmetry.space_group_name_H-M   'P 1'
#
loop_
_entity.id
_entity.type
_entity.pdbx_description
1 polymer ?
#
loop_
_entity_poly.entity_id
_entity_poly.type
_entity_poly.pdbx_seq_one_letter_code
_entity_poly.pdbx_strand_id
1 'polypeptide(L)'
;MRLPETLQTSADDDGLCQACRDAPPGFDHAIAALDYAEPWSGLIASLKFREDTAMAGVLARLMEPNLRRRWQATARSGDQQKVRWKRGAPTAIIPVPLSASRLRERGYNQAGLLARHLGRQLGLPLWHDALARRKYTPRLMTLDADERLQHIRQAFEVSPRHAALLHGRHVAVVDDVLTTGATLNEIANTLWQAGAREVSVWVAARTPPPQDHHANPDKPGEHLGRAWDLG
;
A
#
# COMPACT_ATOMS: atom_id res chain seq x y z
N MET A 1 22.46 -10.65 -11.84
CA MET A 1 21.15 -10.09 -12.21
C MET A 1 20.99 -8.81 -11.41
N ARG A 2 21.13 -7.63 -12.04
CA ARG A 2 20.94 -6.34 -11.36
C ARG A 2 19.47 -6.17 -11.09
N LEU A 3 19.10 -5.96 -9.83
CA LEU A 3 17.78 -5.45 -9.48
C LEU A 3 17.60 -4.13 -10.25
N PRO A 4 16.41 -3.86 -10.82
CA PRO A 4 16.18 -2.59 -11.50
C PRO A 4 16.55 -1.45 -10.57
N GLU A 5 17.24 -0.45 -11.09
CA GLU A 5 17.55 0.79 -10.38
C GLU A 5 16.21 1.40 -9.99
N THR A 6 15.82 1.09 -8.77
CA THR A 6 14.57 1.53 -8.20
C THR A 6 14.59 3.03 -8.13
N LEU A 7 13.68 3.62 -8.95
CA LEU A 7 13.11 4.93 -8.64
C LEU A 7 14.15 5.99 -8.26
N GLN A 8 15.03 6.31 -9.21
CA GLN A 8 15.49 7.67 -9.31
C GLN A 8 14.25 8.51 -9.66
N THR A 9 13.49 8.90 -8.65
CA THR A 9 12.72 10.13 -8.77
C THR A 9 13.73 11.18 -9.17
N SER A 10 13.47 11.88 -10.28
CA SER A 10 14.16 13.11 -10.64
C SER A 10 14.44 13.89 -9.37
N ALA A 11 15.67 14.36 -9.24
CA ALA A 11 16.26 14.91 -8.02
C ALA A 11 15.62 16.21 -7.49
N ASP A 12 14.35 16.41 -7.73
CA ASP A 12 13.56 17.52 -7.24
C ASP A 12 12.70 17.06 -6.06
N ASP A 13 13.27 17.24 -4.91
CA ASP A 13 12.77 17.76 -3.69
C ASP A 13 12.07 16.84 -2.69
N ASP A 14 11.09 16.00 -2.99
CA ASP A 14 10.33 15.31 -1.94
C ASP A 14 10.03 13.83 -2.18
N GLY A 15 10.45 13.30 -3.31
CA GLY A 15 10.21 11.89 -3.68
C GLY A 15 8.75 11.60 -4.04
N LEU A 16 7.92 12.62 -4.26
CA LEU A 16 6.53 12.49 -4.68
C LEU A 16 6.39 12.55 -6.19
N CYS A 17 5.57 11.68 -6.77
CA CYS A 17 5.15 11.82 -8.16
C CYS A 17 4.12 12.96 -8.29
N GLN A 18 3.92 13.48 -9.53
CA GLN A 18 2.99 14.58 -9.77
C GLN A 18 1.59 14.31 -9.21
N ALA A 19 1.03 13.13 -9.44
CA ALA A 19 -0.29 12.77 -8.91
C ALA A 19 -0.38 12.85 -7.38
N CYS A 20 0.71 12.50 -6.65
CA CYS A 20 0.75 12.64 -5.20
C CYS A 20 0.97 14.07 -4.72
N ARG A 21 1.52 14.96 -5.57
CA ARG A 21 1.58 16.40 -5.29
C ARG A 21 0.23 17.05 -5.44
N ASP A 22 -0.49 16.70 -6.52
CA ASP A 22 -1.80 17.26 -6.84
C ASP A 22 -2.89 16.77 -5.86
N ALA A 23 -2.81 15.49 -5.46
CA ALA A 23 -3.69 14.88 -4.48
C ALA A 23 -2.88 14.08 -3.44
N PRO A 24 -2.42 14.75 -2.36
CA PRO A 24 -1.60 14.09 -1.35
C PRO A 24 -2.31 12.87 -0.74
N PRO A 25 -1.62 11.72 -0.66
CA PRO A 25 -2.18 10.54 -0.04
C PRO A 25 -2.40 10.74 1.46
N GLY A 26 -3.35 10.02 2.04
CA GLY A 26 -3.65 10.03 3.47
C GLY A 26 -2.58 9.37 4.34
N PHE A 27 -1.60 8.66 3.78
CA PHE A 27 -0.49 8.07 4.51
C PHE A 27 0.78 8.93 4.39
N ASP A 28 1.67 8.83 5.39
CA ASP A 28 2.90 9.63 5.42
C ASP A 28 3.97 9.12 4.45
N HIS A 29 4.07 7.80 4.31
CA HIS A 29 5.12 7.16 3.51
C HIS A 29 4.61 5.94 2.77
N ALA A 30 5.13 5.70 1.56
CA ALA A 30 4.95 4.46 0.85
C ALA A 30 6.30 3.86 0.45
N ILE A 31 6.47 2.56 0.65
CA ILE A 31 7.59 1.78 0.16
C ILE A 31 7.07 0.63 -0.67
N ALA A 32 7.37 0.66 -1.97
CA ALA A 32 7.21 -0.45 -2.87
C ALA A 32 8.57 -1.09 -3.14
N ALA A 33 8.63 -2.42 -3.10
CA ALA A 33 9.88 -3.13 -3.40
C ALA A 33 10.11 -3.26 -4.89
N LEU A 34 9.04 -3.35 -5.68
CA LEU A 34 9.05 -3.68 -7.11
C LEU A 34 8.06 -2.80 -7.86
N ASP A 35 8.25 -2.66 -9.17
CA ASP A 35 7.21 -2.21 -10.08
C ASP A 35 6.31 -3.40 -10.45
N TYR A 36 4.99 -3.16 -10.58
CA TYR A 36 4.02 -4.19 -10.99
C TYR A 36 4.13 -4.43 -12.50
N ALA A 37 5.18 -5.15 -12.88
CA ALA A 37 5.52 -5.51 -14.25
C ALA A 37 6.15 -6.91 -14.26
N GLU A 38 6.29 -7.52 -15.44
CA GLU A 38 7.00 -8.79 -15.57
C GLU A 38 8.49 -8.65 -15.14
N PRO A 39 9.03 -9.65 -14.45
CA PRO A 39 8.43 -10.96 -14.09
C PRO A 39 7.67 -10.95 -12.74
N TRP A 40 7.60 -9.83 -12.05
CA TRP A 40 7.10 -9.73 -10.67
C TRP A 40 5.58 -9.84 -10.58
N SER A 41 4.87 -9.36 -11.62
CA SER A 41 3.41 -9.51 -11.75
C SER A 41 2.97 -10.96 -11.69
N GLY A 42 3.74 -11.87 -12.32
CA GLY A 42 3.50 -13.30 -12.28
C GLY A 42 3.61 -13.92 -10.87
N LEU A 43 4.60 -13.48 -10.05
CA LEU A 43 4.73 -13.94 -8.66
C LEU A 43 3.57 -13.48 -7.78
N ILE A 44 3.15 -12.21 -7.96
CA ILE A 44 2.01 -11.65 -7.23
C ILE A 44 0.71 -12.32 -7.65
N ALA A 45 0.55 -12.61 -8.94
CA ALA A 45 -0.60 -13.36 -9.46
C ALA A 45 -0.64 -14.79 -8.89
N SER A 46 0.51 -15.47 -8.77
CA SER A 46 0.60 -16.79 -8.14
C SER A 46 0.14 -16.74 -6.68
N LEU A 47 0.58 -15.74 -5.91
CA LEU A 47 0.10 -15.52 -4.55
C LEU A 47 -1.41 -15.20 -4.50
N LYS A 48 -1.97 -14.50 -5.49
CA LYS A 48 -3.38 -14.09 -5.48
C LYS A 48 -4.35 -15.18 -5.95
N PHE A 49 -3.96 -16.00 -6.92
CA PHE A 49 -4.89 -16.80 -7.72
C PHE A 49 -4.50 -18.28 -7.87
N ARG A 50 -3.28 -18.67 -7.49
CA ARG A 50 -2.78 -20.04 -7.62
C ARG A 50 -2.52 -20.74 -6.29
N GLU A 51 -2.99 -20.16 -5.18
CA GLU A 51 -2.82 -20.69 -3.83
C GLU A 51 -1.35 -20.92 -3.41
N ASP A 52 -0.41 -20.32 -4.14
CA ASP A 52 1.02 -20.47 -3.84
C ASP A 52 1.43 -19.51 -2.71
N THR A 53 1.08 -19.92 -1.50
CA THR A 53 1.39 -19.12 -0.29
C THR A 53 2.89 -18.98 -0.02
N ALA A 54 3.75 -19.84 -0.62
CA ALA A 54 5.20 -19.75 -0.48
C ALA A 54 5.74 -18.45 -1.10
N MET A 55 5.06 -17.91 -2.11
CA MET A 55 5.42 -16.64 -2.75
C MET A 55 5.38 -15.46 -1.78
N ALA A 56 4.58 -15.51 -0.73
CA ALA A 56 4.61 -14.47 0.30
C ALA A 56 5.98 -14.36 0.98
N GLY A 57 6.63 -15.47 1.24
CA GLY A 57 7.99 -15.50 1.80
C GLY A 57 9.06 -14.96 0.83
N VAL A 58 8.90 -15.22 -0.47
CA VAL A 58 9.79 -14.68 -1.51
C VAL A 58 9.63 -13.16 -1.62
N LEU A 59 8.39 -12.69 -1.75
CA LEU A 59 8.10 -11.25 -1.83
C LEU A 59 8.55 -10.50 -0.58
N ALA A 60 8.32 -11.07 0.61
CA ALA A 60 8.80 -10.45 1.86
C ALA A 60 10.33 -10.32 1.90
N ARG A 61 11.08 -11.31 1.38
CA ARG A 61 12.54 -11.21 1.25
C ARG A 61 12.99 -10.12 0.28
N LEU A 62 12.24 -9.86 -0.77
CA LEU A 62 12.51 -8.75 -1.70
C LEU A 62 12.18 -7.38 -1.10
N MET A 63 11.17 -7.32 -0.23
CA MET A 63 10.76 -6.09 0.46
C MET A 63 11.72 -5.68 1.58
N GLU A 64 12.22 -6.64 2.36
CA GLU A 64 12.96 -6.41 3.59
C GLU A 64 14.18 -5.49 3.45
N PRO A 65 15.09 -5.65 2.45
CA PRO A 65 16.25 -4.76 2.32
C PRO A 65 15.89 -3.30 2.06
N ASN A 66 14.81 -3.04 1.29
CA ASN A 66 14.33 -1.69 1.03
C ASN A 66 13.76 -1.05 2.30
N LEU A 67 13.01 -1.83 3.08
CA LEU A 67 12.45 -1.40 4.35
C LEU A 67 13.57 -1.06 5.36
N ARG A 68 14.56 -1.92 5.55
CA ARG A 68 15.70 -1.68 6.45
C ARG A 68 16.50 -0.45 6.05
N ARG A 69 16.83 -0.32 4.78
CA ARG A 69 17.61 0.81 4.26
C ARG A 69 16.91 2.14 4.56
N ARG A 70 15.58 2.19 4.37
CA ARG A 70 14.80 3.40 4.59
C ARG A 70 14.84 3.82 6.06
N TRP A 71 14.59 2.95 7.00
CA TRP A 71 14.58 3.38 8.40
C TRP A 71 15.98 3.55 9.01
N GLN A 72 17.01 2.81 8.50
CA GLN A 72 18.42 3.03 8.92
C GLN A 72 18.95 4.37 8.43
N ALA A 73 18.58 4.80 7.22
CA ALA A 73 18.93 6.12 6.71
C ALA A 73 18.39 7.23 7.62
N THR A 74 17.19 7.05 8.17
CA THR A 74 16.55 8.01 9.09
C THR A 74 17.28 8.11 10.43
N ALA A 75 17.83 6.99 10.92
CA ALA A 75 18.56 6.98 12.18
C ALA A 75 19.94 7.67 12.09
N ARG A 76 20.52 7.78 10.88
CA ARG A 76 21.86 8.32 10.65
C ARG A 76 21.89 9.79 10.23
N SER A 77 20.85 10.29 9.62
CA SER A 77 20.77 11.70 9.22
C SER A 77 20.33 12.56 10.41
N GLY A 78 21.28 13.28 11.02
CA GLY A 78 20.96 14.34 11.97
C GLY A 78 20.21 15.52 11.35
N ASP A 79 19.95 15.48 10.05
CA ASP A 79 19.22 16.49 9.30
C ASP A 79 17.72 16.12 9.30
N GLN A 80 17.00 16.60 10.32
CA GLN A 80 15.57 16.35 10.52
C GLN A 80 14.68 16.91 9.39
N GLN A 81 15.21 17.71 8.49
CA GLN A 81 14.48 18.41 7.45
C GLN A 81 14.36 17.65 6.13
N LYS A 82 15.32 16.73 5.86
CA LYS A 82 15.37 15.99 4.57
C LYS A 82 14.77 14.60 4.59
N VAL A 83 14.48 14.03 5.75
CA VAL A 83 13.90 12.69 5.85
C VAL A 83 12.57 12.75 6.58
N ARG A 84 11.51 12.51 5.83
CA ARG A 84 10.13 12.57 6.30
C ARG A 84 9.77 11.53 7.38
N TRP A 85 10.58 10.54 7.62
CA TRP A 85 10.42 9.53 8.69
C TRP A 85 10.86 10.13 10.02
N LYS A 86 9.94 10.67 10.74
CA LYS A 86 10.27 11.47 11.93
C LYS A 86 10.87 10.68 13.09
N ARG A 87 10.72 9.36 13.20
CA ARG A 87 11.24 8.60 14.36
C ARG A 87 11.23 7.06 14.18
N GLY A 88 12.19 6.48 13.48
CA GLY A 88 12.49 5.05 13.65
C GLY A 88 11.50 4.06 13.03
N ALA A 89 11.67 2.79 13.35
CA ALA A 89 10.82 1.71 12.87
C ALA A 89 9.38 1.84 13.39
N PRO A 90 8.38 1.35 12.63
CA PRO A 90 7.01 1.29 13.12
C PRO A 90 6.89 0.38 14.37
N THR A 91 5.93 0.69 15.22
CA THR A 91 5.64 -0.10 16.42
C THR A 91 5.05 -1.46 16.09
N ALA A 92 4.28 -1.54 15.01
CA ALA A 92 3.62 -2.77 14.57
C ALA A 92 3.33 -2.74 13.07
N ILE A 93 3.11 -3.94 12.52
CA ILE A 93 2.66 -4.18 11.16
C ILE A 93 1.18 -4.55 11.20
N ILE A 94 0.39 -3.95 10.31
CA ILE A 94 -1.04 -4.18 10.16
C ILE A 94 -1.31 -4.61 8.72
N PRO A 95 -1.83 -5.82 8.45
CA PRO A 95 -2.18 -6.22 7.09
C PRO A 95 -3.49 -5.59 6.66
N VAL A 96 -3.61 -5.25 5.37
CA VAL A 96 -4.88 -4.86 4.77
C VAL A 96 -5.87 -6.02 4.87
N PRO A 97 -7.06 -5.82 5.47
CA PRO A 97 -8.04 -6.88 5.60
C PRO A 97 -8.78 -7.13 4.28
N LEU A 98 -8.96 -8.41 3.93
CA LEU A 98 -9.84 -8.81 2.83
C LEU A 98 -11.32 -8.71 3.24
N SER A 99 -12.19 -8.54 2.24
CA SER A 99 -13.62 -8.78 2.46
C SER A 99 -13.87 -10.26 2.80
N ALA A 100 -14.93 -10.52 3.57
CA ALA A 100 -15.30 -11.88 3.94
C ALA A 100 -15.58 -12.78 2.71
N SER A 101 -16.09 -12.21 1.61
CA SER A 101 -16.28 -12.95 0.35
C SER A 101 -14.95 -13.37 -0.27
N ARG A 102 -14.02 -12.43 -0.41
CA ARG A 102 -12.68 -12.73 -0.96
C ARG A 102 -11.88 -13.67 -0.07
N LEU A 103 -12.04 -13.57 1.26
CA LEU A 103 -11.37 -14.48 2.16
C LEU A 103 -11.92 -15.91 2.04
N ARG A 104 -13.24 -16.08 1.86
CA ARG A 104 -13.84 -17.41 1.60
C ARG A 104 -13.45 -17.98 0.24
N GLU A 105 -13.40 -17.13 -0.80
CA GLU A 105 -12.98 -17.53 -2.15
C GLU A 105 -11.52 -17.97 -2.19
N ARG A 106 -10.66 -17.24 -1.52
CA ARG A 106 -9.18 -17.39 -1.60
C ARG A 106 -8.59 -18.27 -0.50
N GLY A 107 -9.33 -18.49 0.59
CA GLY A 107 -8.88 -19.28 1.75
C GLY A 107 -7.88 -18.55 2.67
N TYR A 108 -7.24 -17.47 2.23
CA TYR A 108 -6.24 -16.74 3.00
C TYR A 108 -6.17 -15.26 2.62
N ASN A 109 -5.55 -14.46 3.51
CA ASN A 109 -5.23 -13.07 3.26
C ASN A 109 -3.74 -12.93 2.84
N GLN A 110 -3.47 -12.58 1.59
CA GLN A 110 -2.13 -12.40 1.06
C GLN A 110 -1.33 -11.32 1.80
N ALA A 111 -1.96 -10.19 2.12
CA ALA A 111 -1.35 -9.14 2.91
C ALA A 111 -1.00 -9.62 4.33
N GLY A 112 -1.83 -10.50 4.91
CA GLY A 112 -1.57 -11.16 6.18
C GLY A 112 -0.36 -12.10 6.14
N LEU A 113 -0.20 -12.86 5.04
CA LEU A 113 0.97 -13.73 4.84
C LEU A 113 2.25 -12.89 4.70
N LEU A 114 2.24 -11.84 3.87
CA LEU A 114 3.36 -10.91 3.72
C LEU A 114 3.74 -10.27 5.06
N ALA A 115 2.75 -9.73 5.77
CA ALA A 115 2.96 -9.08 7.06
C ALA A 115 3.55 -10.03 8.11
N ARG A 116 3.16 -11.31 8.11
CA ARG A 116 3.72 -12.34 8.99
C ARG A 116 5.20 -12.59 8.70
N HIS A 117 5.58 -12.72 7.43
CA HIS A 117 6.97 -12.92 7.04
C HIS A 117 7.82 -11.69 7.37
N LEU A 118 7.34 -10.49 7.05
CA LEU A 118 8.01 -9.22 7.36
C LEU A 118 8.16 -9.02 8.87
N GLY A 119 7.13 -9.30 9.65
CA GLY A 119 7.19 -9.18 11.12
C GLY A 119 8.29 -10.04 11.72
N ARG A 120 8.44 -11.29 11.25
CA ARG A 120 9.51 -12.19 11.70
C ARG A 120 10.91 -11.71 11.26
N GLN A 121 11.06 -11.27 10.00
CA GLN A 121 12.34 -10.82 9.46
C GLN A 121 12.83 -9.52 10.09
N LEU A 122 11.89 -8.63 10.43
CA LEU A 122 12.17 -7.29 10.94
C LEU A 122 12.10 -7.19 12.46
N GLY A 123 11.63 -8.25 13.13
CA GLY A 123 11.43 -8.24 14.59
C GLY A 123 10.29 -7.33 15.03
N LEU A 124 9.27 -7.12 14.19
CA LEU A 124 8.15 -6.24 14.47
C LEU A 124 6.89 -7.03 14.85
N PRO A 125 6.12 -6.55 15.84
CA PRO A 125 4.81 -7.12 16.17
C PRO A 125 3.84 -7.09 14.99
N LEU A 126 3.09 -8.16 14.82
CA LEU A 126 2.00 -8.25 13.84
C LEU A 126 0.66 -8.08 14.56
N TRP A 127 -0.06 -7.04 14.21
CA TRP A 127 -1.44 -6.78 14.65
C TRP A 127 -2.42 -7.21 13.55
N HIS A 128 -2.63 -8.51 13.44
CA HIS A 128 -3.36 -9.12 12.33
C HIS A 128 -4.86 -8.79 12.32
N ASP A 129 -5.44 -8.47 13.47
CA ASP A 129 -6.84 -8.15 13.72
C ASP A 129 -7.08 -6.68 14.12
N ALA A 130 -6.06 -5.81 13.91
CA ALA A 130 -6.20 -4.39 14.24
C ALA A 130 -7.22 -3.66 13.34
N LEU A 131 -7.36 -4.11 12.10
CA LEU A 131 -8.32 -3.58 11.14
C LEU A 131 -9.31 -4.65 10.71
N ALA A 132 -10.57 -4.28 10.62
CA ALA A 132 -11.62 -5.07 10.01
C ALA A 132 -12.23 -4.32 8.83
N ARG A 133 -12.58 -5.05 7.77
CA ARG A 133 -13.37 -4.50 6.67
C ARG A 133 -14.84 -4.68 7.00
N ARG A 134 -15.59 -3.58 7.07
CA ARG A 134 -17.02 -3.61 7.32
C ARG A 134 -17.75 -4.39 6.23
N LYS A 135 -18.75 -5.18 6.62
CA LYS A 135 -19.60 -5.85 5.66
C LYS A 135 -20.46 -4.80 4.95
N TYR A 136 -20.40 -4.78 3.63
CA TYR A 136 -21.40 -4.07 2.85
C TYR A 136 -22.76 -4.74 3.05
N THR A 137 -23.71 -4.02 3.62
CA THR A 137 -25.10 -4.48 3.61
C THR A 137 -25.74 -4.11 2.26
N PRO A 138 -26.61 -4.97 1.67
CA PRO A 138 -27.24 -4.72 0.36
C PRO A 138 -28.07 -3.42 0.25
N ARG A 139 -28.34 -2.74 1.34
CA ARG A 139 -29.03 -1.44 1.40
C ARG A 139 -28.31 -0.32 0.62
N LEU A 140 -27.07 -0.53 0.22
CA LEU A 140 -26.28 0.45 -0.53
C LEU A 140 -26.72 0.64 -1.99
N MET A 141 -27.53 -0.25 -2.53
CA MET A 141 -28.05 -0.10 -3.90
C MET A 141 -29.13 0.99 -4.03
N THR A 142 -29.68 1.46 -2.91
CA THR A 142 -30.73 2.49 -2.87
C THR A 142 -30.21 3.87 -2.43
N LEU A 143 -28.91 3.99 -2.13
CA LEU A 143 -28.30 5.24 -1.68
C LEU A 143 -27.92 6.11 -2.88
N ASP A 144 -27.99 7.42 -2.69
CA ASP A 144 -27.48 8.40 -3.66
C ASP A 144 -25.94 8.38 -3.77
N ALA A 145 -25.38 9.18 -4.70
CA ALA A 145 -23.94 9.19 -4.95
C ALA A 145 -23.12 9.70 -3.75
N ASP A 146 -23.66 10.65 -2.99
CA ASP A 146 -22.96 11.24 -1.84
C ASP A 146 -23.00 10.31 -0.62
N GLU A 147 -24.14 9.67 -0.38
CA GLU A 147 -24.27 8.64 0.64
C GLU A 147 -23.39 7.42 0.31
N ARG A 148 -23.29 7.04 -0.96
CA ARG A 148 -22.41 5.97 -1.42
C ARG A 148 -20.93 6.31 -1.19
N LEU A 149 -20.52 7.55 -1.45
CA LEU A 149 -19.18 8.06 -1.14
C LEU A 149 -18.89 8.07 0.37
N GLN A 150 -19.86 8.44 1.21
CA GLN A 150 -19.70 8.39 2.68
C GLN A 150 -19.56 6.95 3.18
N HIS A 151 -20.29 6.00 2.59
CA HIS A 151 -20.17 4.57 2.94
C HIS A 151 -18.85 3.93 2.45
N ILE A 152 -18.29 4.39 1.34
CA ILE A 152 -16.94 4.01 0.89
C ILE A 152 -15.89 4.53 1.88
N ARG A 153 -16.06 5.75 2.41
CA ARG A 153 -15.19 6.36 3.43
C ARG A 153 -15.21 5.66 4.80
N GLN A 154 -16.07 4.67 5.02
CA GLN A 154 -16.19 3.91 6.27
C GLN A 154 -16.05 2.40 6.04
N ALA A 155 -15.33 1.99 4.99
CA ALA A 155 -15.17 0.58 4.67
C ALA A 155 -14.30 -0.18 5.67
N PHE A 156 -13.55 0.53 6.51
CA PHE A 156 -12.66 -0.06 7.52
C PHE A 156 -12.99 0.46 8.91
N GLU A 157 -12.65 -0.34 9.90
CA GLU A 157 -12.74 0.02 11.31
C GLU A 157 -11.55 -0.55 12.08
N VAL A 158 -11.10 0.20 13.09
CA VAL A 158 -10.10 -0.28 14.03
C VAL A 158 -10.79 -1.11 15.10
N SER A 159 -10.25 -2.28 15.39
CA SER A 159 -10.79 -3.09 16.49
C SER A 159 -10.63 -2.37 17.84
N PRO A 160 -11.64 -2.44 18.74
CA PRO A 160 -11.58 -1.74 20.04
C PRO A 160 -10.33 -2.09 20.86
N ARG A 161 -9.86 -3.31 20.75
CA ARG A 161 -8.66 -3.81 21.40
C ARG A 161 -7.40 -3.05 20.97
N HIS A 162 -7.30 -2.62 19.72
CA HIS A 162 -6.13 -1.94 19.16
C HIS A 162 -6.25 -0.42 19.18
N ALA A 163 -7.44 0.15 19.36
CA ALA A 163 -7.64 1.58 19.35
C ALA A 163 -6.75 2.32 20.37
N ALA A 164 -6.70 1.82 21.61
CA ALA A 164 -5.83 2.38 22.64
C ALA A 164 -4.34 2.20 22.34
N LEU A 165 -3.98 1.08 21.68
CA LEU A 165 -2.59 0.78 21.33
C LEU A 165 -2.08 1.63 20.16
N LEU A 166 -2.96 2.14 19.31
CA LEU A 166 -2.62 2.99 18.17
C LEU A 166 -2.24 4.41 18.56
N HIS A 167 -2.77 4.89 19.68
CA HIS A 167 -2.62 6.30 20.06
C HIS A 167 -1.15 6.72 20.14
N GLY A 168 -0.78 7.75 19.38
CA GLY A 168 0.58 8.29 19.31
C GLY A 168 1.62 7.36 18.66
N ARG A 169 1.21 6.24 18.03
CA ARG A 169 2.13 5.25 17.46
C ARG A 169 2.32 5.45 15.95
N HIS A 170 3.51 5.07 15.49
CA HIS A 170 3.80 4.84 14.08
C HIS A 170 3.47 3.38 13.75
N VAL A 171 2.66 3.15 12.72
CA VAL A 171 2.29 1.81 12.26
C VAL A 171 2.55 1.65 10.76
N ALA A 172 2.82 0.41 10.34
CA ALA A 172 3.01 0.08 8.93
C ALA A 172 1.84 -0.77 8.42
N VAL A 173 1.16 -0.29 7.39
CA VAL A 173 0.12 -1.05 6.69
C VAL A 173 0.76 -1.82 5.54
N VAL A 174 0.49 -3.14 5.48
CA VAL A 174 1.06 -4.03 4.45
C VAL A 174 -0.01 -4.47 3.47
N ASP A 175 0.27 -4.34 2.18
CA ASP A 175 -0.51 -4.92 1.09
C ASP A 175 0.40 -5.53 0.01
N ASP A 176 -0.19 -6.21 -0.95
CA ASP A 176 0.58 -6.80 -2.06
C ASP A 176 0.86 -5.79 -3.18
N VAL A 177 -0.12 -4.97 -3.59
CA VAL A 177 0.02 -4.02 -4.70
C VAL A 177 -0.61 -2.66 -4.38
N LEU A 178 0.17 -1.62 -4.58
CA LEU A 178 -0.32 -0.24 -4.61
C LEU A 178 -0.69 0.12 -6.05
N THR A 179 -1.98 0.27 -6.34
CA THR A 179 -2.50 0.78 -7.61
C THR A 179 -2.83 2.27 -7.51
N THR A 180 -4.09 2.63 -7.38
CA THR A 180 -4.54 4.02 -7.17
C THR A 180 -4.31 4.53 -5.75
N GLY A 181 -4.04 3.66 -4.79
CA GLY A 181 -3.91 4.01 -3.38
C GLY A 181 -5.22 4.23 -2.63
N ALA A 182 -6.38 4.17 -3.29
CA ALA A 182 -7.67 4.48 -2.67
C ALA A 182 -7.95 3.67 -1.38
N THR A 183 -7.72 2.36 -1.41
CA THR A 183 -7.87 1.48 -0.23
C THR A 183 -6.92 1.86 0.90
N LEU A 184 -5.66 2.13 0.58
CA LEU A 184 -4.64 2.47 1.56
C LEU A 184 -4.85 3.86 2.14
N ASN A 185 -5.35 4.82 1.35
CA ASN A 185 -5.76 6.13 1.83
C ASN A 185 -6.89 6.04 2.85
N GLU A 186 -7.89 5.21 2.58
CA GLU A 186 -9.00 5.05 3.51
C GLU A 186 -8.57 4.37 4.81
N ILE A 187 -7.71 3.34 4.73
CA ILE A 187 -7.12 2.71 5.90
C ILE A 187 -6.29 3.71 6.70
N ALA A 188 -5.47 4.52 6.04
CA ALA A 188 -4.67 5.54 6.70
C ALA A 188 -5.54 6.55 7.45
N ASN A 189 -6.60 7.04 6.81
CA ASN A 189 -7.57 7.94 7.46
C ASN A 189 -8.23 7.28 8.68
N THR A 190 -8.62 6.01 8.57
CA THR A 190 -9.19 5.23 9.69
C THR A 190 -8.21 5.11 10.86
N LEU A 191 -6.93 4.86 10.58
CA LEU A 191 -5.88 4.77 11.59
C LEU A 191 -5.56 6.13 12.23
N TRP A 192 -5.55 7.23 11.45
CA TRP A 192 -5.40 8.59 11.95
C TRP A 192 -6.54 8.97 12.89
N GLN A 193 -7.78 8.68 12.51
CA GLN A 193 -8.95 8.92 13.36
C GLN A 193 -8.90 8.13 14.67
N ALA A 194 -8.26 6.95 14.65
CA ALA A 194 -8.02 6.14 15.85
C ALA A 194 -6.81 6.60 16.67
N GLY A 195 -6.14 7.72 16.30
CA GLY A 195 -5.06 8.31 17.05
C GLY A 195 -3.65 7.86 16.68
N ALA A 196 -3.47 7.16 15.56
CA ALA A 196 -2.12 6.88 15.05
C ALA A 196 -1.37 8.20 14.80
N ARG A 197 -0.07 8.24 15.09
CA ARG A 197 0.77 9.43 14.85
C ARG A 197 1.38 9.44 13.45
N GLU A 198 1.61 8.27 12.90
CA GLU A 198 2.29 8.09 11.61
C GLU A 198 1.84 6.78 10.98
N VAL A 199 1.52 6.81 9.69
CA VAL A 199 1.09 5.64 8.92
C VAL A 199 2.00 5.46 7.71
N SER A 200 2.76 4.37 7.70
CA SER A 200 3.55 3.94 6.54
C SER A 200 2.82 2.85 5.77
N VAL A 201 2.98 2.85 4.46
CA VAL A 201 2.45 1.82 3.56
C VAL A 201 3.59 1.02 2.96
N TRP A 202 3.54 -0.31 3.09
CA TRP A 202 4.53 -1.23 2.58
C TRP A 202 3.88 -2.20 1.61
N VAL A 203 4.31 -2.19 0.36
CA VAL A 203 3.74 -3.03 -0.69
C VAL A 203 4.83 -3.81 -1.43
N ALA A 204 4.50 -5.01 -1.89
CA ALA A 204 5.43 -5.79 -2.70
C ALA A 204 5.67 -5.10 -4.05
N ALA A 205 4.62 -4.56 -4.67
CA ALA A 205 4.75 -3.83 -5.92
C ALA A 205 3.83 -2.61 -5.99
N ARG A 206 4.19 -1.67 -6.85
CA ARG A 206 3.31 -0.56 -7.24
C ARG A 206 3.07 -0.57 -8.75
N THR A 207 1.91 -0.16 -9.18
CA THR A 207 1.68 0.17 -10.58
C THR A 207 2.49 1.43 -10.92
N PRO A 208 3.39 1.40 -11.93
CA PRO A 208 4.10 2.60 -12.34
C PRO A 208 3.10 3.70 -12.71
N PRO A 209 3.44 4.99 -12.48
CA PRO A 209 2.63 6.06 -13.03
C PRO A 209 2.55 5.89 -14.55
N PRO A 210 1.47 6.35 -15.20
CA PRO A 210 1.42 6.41 -16.66
C PRO A 210 2.72 7.08 -17.13
N GLN A 211 3.47 6.39 -17.98
CA GLN A 211 4.59 7.03 -18.63
C GLN A 211 3.97 8.08 -19.55
N ASP A 212 4.21 9.35 -19.26
CA ASP A 212 4.02 10.39 -20.26
C ASP A 212 4.93 10.00 -21.42
N HIS A 213 4.33 9.39 -22.44
CA HIS A 213 4.97 9.28 -23.73
C HIS A 213 5.15 10.72 -24.19
N HIS A 214 6.26 11.33 -23.81
CA HIS A 214 6.74 12.52 -24.49
C HIS A 214 6.70 12.16 -25.97
N ALA A 215 5.81 12.82 -26.66
CA ALA A 215 5.54 12.67 -28.07
C ALA A 215 6.87 12.50 -28.80
N ASN A 216 7.07 11.34 -29.42
CA ASN A 216 8.09 11.20 -30.42
C ASN A 216 7.70 12.20 -31.53
N PRO A 217 8.47 13.29 -31.76
CA PRO A 217 8.09 14.33 -32.72
C PRO A 217 8.03 13.81 -34.16
N ASP A 218 8.44 12.55 -34.42
CA ASP A 218 8.56 11.96 -35.72
C ASP A 218 7.43 10.98 -36.09
N LYS A 219 6.33 10.89 -35.36
CA LYS A 219 5.14 10.14 -35.76
C LYS A 219 3.93 11.05 -35.93
N PRO A 220 3.54 11.35 -37.18
CA PRO A 220 2.25 12.02 -37.45
C PRO A 220 1.10 11.06 -37.13
N GLY A 221 0.26 11.45 -36.20
CA GLY A 221 -1.16 11.17 -36.12
C GLY A 221 -1.65 9.73 -36.27
N GLU A 222 -1.81 9.02 -35.13
CA GLU A 222 -2.90 8.04 -35.02
C GLU A 222 -3.75 8.39 -33.80
N HIS A 223 -4.86 9.09 -34.09
CA HIS A 223 -6.01 9.16 -33.19
C HIS A 223 -6.62 7.76 -33.09
N LEU A 224 -6.46 7.12 -31.95
CA LEU A 224 -7.34 6.04 -31.53
C LEU A 224 -8.03 6.47 -30.24
N GLY A 225 -9.24 6.90 -30.45
CA GLY A 225 -10.20 7.16 -29.42
C GLY A 225 -10.77 5.88 -28.81
N ARG A 226 -11.29 6.04 -27.60
CA ARG A 226 -12.30 5.21 -26.91
C ARG A 226 -11.81 3.84 -26.46
N ALA A 227 -12.25 3.28 -25.41
CA ALA A 227 -13.36 3.48 -24.48
C ALA A 227 -13.12 2.53 -23.32
N TRP A 228 -13.34 2.96 -22.11
CA TRP A 228 -13.56 2.06 -20.99
C TRP A 228 -15.07 1.92 -20.83
N ASP A 229 -15.66 0.94 -21.52
CA ASP A 229 -16.98 0.39 -21.20
C ASP A 229 -16.83 -1.03 -20.71
N LEU A 230 -17.17 -1.22 -19.48
CA LEU A 230 -17.98 -2.19 -18.77
C LEU A 230 -18.01 -3.66 -19.25
N GLY A 231 -17.61 -4.54 -18.38
CA GLY A 231 -17.93 -5.93 -18.25
C GLY A 231 -17.75 -6.36 -16.82
#